data_88d76f35f5e1cd8adae586924ecc360b
#
_entry.id   88d76f35f5e1cd8adae586924ecc360b
#
_cell.length_a   1.000
_cell.length_b   1.000
_cell.length_c   1.000
_cell.angle_alpha   90.00
_cell.angle_beta   90.00
_cell.angle_gamma   90.00
#
_symmetry.space_group_name_H-M   'P 1'
#
loop_
_entity.id
_entity.type
_entity.pdbx_description
1 polymer ?
#
loop_
_entity_poly.entity_id
_entity_poly.type
_entity_poly.pdbx_seq_one_letter_code
_entity_poly.pdbx_strand_id
1 'polypeptide(L)'
;MSARVEFTLGKGESLTLSADRLDEDLEKDTPLGKMLKMNALEDAWRRNISIDWKKQTDAADFRVRAYRTQHDSDVNYEIGPIVPGTIPYHHFYFDYFNREDRVLEASLGVMLQDKHYLTVGADYHKESGEGTRIYVPKQNPRQETRIYTFPNPSDPSDPNKRSYTGDIYETDLEYYSAYFTDDWQVGKKLLIIPALRYTNHSHFGAHLSPSIGATYKMRPNLRIKANIGTSFSTPGIAELYHDWEMYEPSLNPTPPIRNGWLFQGNPDLKPEKALNMDVSLEAELDKKTSVKVTLFRNDFRDYMQIMYTGEKDSKNLYGRTYFDRKVRYPSVWSSFSYDDLVREIQNAGSWQDIEDNVIDESDMVTGVPAMDDVYTYQNISKARMQGLELEVRREIARDFSVKFGYTYLDARDRQTDKRLEGRARHTLNLTFNYNDKKHGWRATFWGDYARNYLDIRDRIATGHFVGGAPDLEYTEFTDPNTGEVYRLFRNETDANKYVKGDVEHGFTREKVAREKNYGLWNLMLEKDINPHATCYLGVMNLFNHFDPYLGMAGRIYLFGMRASF
;
A
#
# COMPACT_ATOMS: atom_id res chain seq x y z
N MET A 1 -3.44 -15.53 -19.56
CA MET A 1 -4.11 -16.73 -20.11
C MET A 1 -5.01 -17.31 -19.03
N SER A 2 -6.27 -17.68 -19.36
CA SER A 2 -7.17 -18.30 -18.39
C SER A 2 -7.93 -19.46 -19.05
N ALA A 3 -8.19 -20.50 -18.27
CA ALA A 3 -9.00 -21.65 -18.66
C ALA A 3 -9.95 -22.05 -17.52
N ARG A 4 -11.18 -22.36 -17.86
CA ARG A 4 -12.18 -22.89 -16.92
C ARG A 4 -12.96 -24.00 -17.62
N VAL A 5 -13.03 -25.15 -16.96
CA VAL A 5 -13.79 -26.30 -17.43
C VAL A 5 -14.76 -26.73 -16.35
N GLU A 6 -16.01 -26.92 -16.72
CA GLU A 6 -17.05 -27.39 -15.79
C GLU A 6 -17.59 -28.74 -16.29
N PHE A 7 -17.55 -29.71 -15.42
CA PHE A 7 -18.08 -31.05 -15.63
C PHE A 7 -19.40 -31.20 -14.87
N THR A 8 -20.46 -31.54 -15.55
CA THR A 8 -21.72 -31.98 -14.93
C THR A 8 -21.59 -33.46 -14.63
N LEU A 9 -21.46 -33.83 -13.35
CA LEU A 9 -21.28 -35.21 -12.91
C LEU A 9 -22.60 -35.95 -12.69
N GLY A 10 -23.70 -35.20 -12.49
CA GLY A 10 -25.04 -35.72 -12.29
C GLY A 10 -26.06 -34.61 -12.07
N LYS A 11 -27.30 -34.96 -11.72
CA LYS A 11 -28.34 -33.96 -11.41
C LYS A 11 -27.92 -33.15 -10.17
N GLY A 12 -27.74 -31.83 -10.35
CA GLY A 12 -27.32 -30.92 -9.29
C GLY A 12 -25.87 -31.12 -8.82
N GLU A 13 -25.02 -31.83 -9.57
CA GLU A 13 -23.62 -32.07 -9.22
C GLU A 13 -22.69 -31.58 -10.31
N SER A 14 -21.73 -30.73 -9.93
CA SER A 14 -20.72 -30.17 -10.84
C SER A 14 -19.33 -30.13 -10.22
N LEU A 15 -18.32 -30.25 -11.09
CA LEU A 15 -16.91 -30.06 -10.78
C LEU A 15 -16.36 -29.00 -11.72
N THR A 16 -15.87 -27.90 -11.16
CA THR A 16 -15.21 -26.84 -11.92
C THR A 16 -13.73 -26.85 -11.66
N LEU A 17 -12.95 -26.93 -12.74
CA LEU A 17 -11.50 -26.72 -12.72
C LEU A 17 -11.21 -25.36 -13.34
N SER A 18 -10.39 -24.56 -12.68
CA SER A 18 -9.96 -23.26 -13.20
C SER A 18 -8.47 -23.09 -13.05
N ALA A 19 -7.83 -22.52 -14.06
CA ALA A 19 -6.44 -22.11 -14.02
C ALA A 19 -6.30 -20.79 -14.77
N ASP A 20 -5.59 -19.83 -14.18
CA ASP A 20 -5.19 -18.59 -14.83
C ASP A 20 -3.73 -18.26 -14.55
N ARG A 21 -3.11 -17.60 -15.50
CA ARG A 21 -1.78 -17.04 -15.41
C ARG A 21 -1.75 -15.66 -16.02
N LEU A 22 -1.21 -14.71 -15.30
CA LEU A 22 -0.85 -13.38 -15.75
C LEU A 22 0.66 -13.26 -15.65
N ASP A 23 1.29 -12.84 -16.73
CA ASP A 23 2.70 -12.46 -16.78
C ASP A 23 2.74 -10.96 -17.09
N GLU A 24 3.57 -10.23 -16.39
CA GLU A 24 3.72 -8.78 -16.50
C GLU A 24 5.20 -8.42 -16.55
N ASP A 25 5.63 -7.80 -17.65
CA ASP A 25 6.94 -7.19 -17.78
C ASP A 25 6.73 -5.68 -17.71
N LEU A 26 7.27 -5.05 -16.70
CA LEU A 26 7.13 -3.62 -16.48
C LEU A 26 8.49 -2.93 -16.47
N GLU A 27 8.60 -1.87 -17.24
CA GLU A 27 9.74 -0.97 -17.19
C GLU A 27 9.30 0.39 -16.68
N LYS A 28 9.99 0.91 -15.68
CA LYS A 28 9.68 2.20 -15.06
C LYS A 28 10.92 3.03 -14.91
N ASP A 29 10.95 4.16 -15.60
CA ASP A 29 11.93 5.21 -15.41
C ASP A 29 11.40 6.25 -14.41
N THR A 30 12.13 6.44 -13.32
CA THR A 30 11.80 7.44 -12.30
C THR A 30 12.93 8.44 -12.18
N PRO A 31 12.72 9.72 -12.56
CA PRO A 31 13.73 10.75 -12.37
C PRO A 31 14.04 10.92 -10.88
N LEU A 32 15.29 10.84 -10.54
CA LEU A 32 15.80 11.06 -9.19
C LEU A 32 16.48 12.44 -9.13
N GLY A 33 15.67 13.51 -9.28
CA GLY A 33 16.16 14.88 -9.42
C GLY A 33 16.57 15.21 -10.86
N LYS A 34 17.49 16.16 -11.04
CA LYS A 34 17.93 16.62 -12.37
C LYS A 34 19.07 15.79 -12.96
N MET A 35 19.74 14.98 -12.16
CA MET A 35 21.02 14.36 -12.56
C MET A 35 20.98 12.84 -12.57
N LEU A 36 20.12 12.23 -11.77
CA LEU A 36 20.00 10.77 -11.65
C LEU A 36 18.62 10.30 -12.07
N LYS A 37 18.53 9.06 -12.52
CA LYS A 37 17.29 8.32 -12.72
C LYS A 37 17.40 6.93 -12.12
N MET A 38 16.28 6.38 -11.71
CA MET A 38 16.11 4.97 -11.39
C MET A 38 15.35 4.31 -12.52
N ASN A 39 15.94 3.29 -13.11
CA ASN A 39 15.26 2.35 -13.99
C ASN A 39 14.92 1.11 -13.18
N ALA A 40 13.68 0.68 -13.21
CA ALA A 40 13.21 -0.54 -12.58
C ALA A 40 12.65 -1.45 -13.67
N LEU A 41 13.20 -2.65 -13.78
CA LEU A 41 12.71 -3.72 -14.64
C LEU A 41 12.06 -4.76 -13.75
N GLU A 42 10.75 -4.91 -13.85
CA GLU A 42 9.98 -5.87 -13.08
C GLU A 42 9.48 -6.98 -13.99
N ASP A 43 9.81 -8.22 -13.65
CA ASP A 43 9.22 -9.44 -14.19
C ASP A 43 8.35 -10.04 -13.08
N ALA A 44 7.05 -10.01 -13.28
CA ALA A 44 6.11 -10.52 -12.33
C ALA A 44 5.14 -11.52 -12.96
N TRP A 45 4.79 -12.55 -12.21
CA TRP A 45 3.73 -13.45 -12.64
C TRP A 45 2.81 -13.82 -11.49
N ARG A 46 1.56 -14.04 -11.84
CA ARG A 46 0.54 -14.58 -10.93
C ARG A 46 -0.09 -15.81 -11.56
N ARG A 47 -0.22 -16.85 -10.75
CA ARG A 47 -0.89 -18.11 -11.13
C ARG A 47 -1.96 -18.45 -10.10
N ASN A 48 -3.16 -18.77 -10.59
CA ASN A 48 -4.24 -19.30 -9.75
C ASN A 48 -4.67 -20.65 -10.33
N ILE A 49 -4.85 -21.63 -9.45
CA ILE A 49 -5.42 -22.94 -9.78
C ILE A 49 -6.49 -23.24 -8.74
N SER A 50 -7.66 -23.67 -9.19
CA SER A 50 -8.75 -24.04 -8.28
C SER A 50 -9.54 -25.24 -8.74
N ILE A 51 -10.04 -25.98 -7.77
CA ILE A 51 -11.00 -27.08 -7.92
C ILE A 51 -12.19 -26.71 -7.03
N ASP A 52 -13.40 -26.71 -7.60
CA ASP A 52 -14.65 -26.41 -6.91
C ASP A 52 -15.69 -27.49 -7.23
N TRP A 53 -15.97 -28.37 -6.26
CA TRP A 53 -17.01 -29.39 -6.36
C TRP A 53 -18.25 -28.91 -5.61
N LYS A 54 -19.40 -29.04 -6.26
CA LYS A 54 -20.71 -28.70 -5.73
C LYS A 54 -21.67 -29.83 -5.96
N LYS A 55 -22.50 -30.09 -4.97
CA LYS A 55 -23.63 -31.01 -5.06
C LYS A 55 -24.84 -30.42 -4.38
N GLN A 56 -25.87 -30.16 -5.15
CA GLN A 56 -27.16 -29.67 -4.69
C GLN A 56 -28.18 -30.78 -4.80
N THR A 57 -28.88 -31.03 -3.68
CA THR A 57 -29.99 -31.97 -3.60
C THR A 57 -31.25 -31.22 -3.08
N ASP A 58 -32.40 -31.89 -3.06
CA ASP A 58 -33.61 -31.29 -2.50
C ASP A 58 -33.47 -31.02 -0.98
N ALA A 59 -32.58 -31.70 -0.28
CA ALA A 59 -32.40 -31.62 1.17
C ALA A 59 -31.13 -30.84 1.60
N ALA A 60 -30.08 -30.80 0.78
CA ALA A 60 -28.80 -30.27 1.20
C ALA A 60 -27.92 -29.78 0.02
N ASP A 61 -27.13 -28.77 0.30
CA ASP A 61 -26.13 -28.19 -0.58
C ASP A 61 -24.74 -28.47 -0.02
N PHE A 62 -23.91 -29.17 -0.78
CA PHE A 62 -22.52 -29.48 -0.44
C PHE A 62 -21.58 -28.68 -1.34
N ARG A 63 -20.49 -28.16 -0.76
CA ARG A 63 -19.42 -27.56 -1.52
C ARG A 63 -18.08 -27.90 -0.90
N VAL A 64 -17.13 -28.29 -1.76
CA VAL A 64 -15.72 -28.40 -1.39
C VAL A 64 -14.91 -27.65 -2.44
N ARG A 65 -14.05 -26.76 -1.99
CA ARG A 65 -13.18 -25.97 -2.83
C ARG A 65 -11.76 -26.01 -2.32
N ALA A 66 -10.81 -26.24 -3.25
CA ALA A 66 -9.40 -26.06 -2.98
C ALA A 66 -8.82 -25.10 -4.01
N TYR A 67 -7.96 -24.19 -3.58
CA TYR A 67 -7.25 -23.31 -4.51
C TYR A 67 -5.85 -22.97 -4.01
N ARG A 68 -4.99 -22.66 -4.98
CA ARG A 68 -3.63 -22.20 -4.78
C ARG A 68 -3.42 -20.97 -5.63
N THR A 69 -2.99 -19.89 -4.99
CA THR A 69 -2.56 -18.66 -5.65
C THR A 69 -1.07 -18.50 -5.41
N GLN A 70 -0.31 -18.21 -6.47
CA GLN A 70 1.09 -17.85 -6.38
C GLN A 70 1.28 -16.48 -7.04
N HIS A 71 2.09 -15.66 -6.43
CA HIS A 71 2.57 -14.40 -6.97
C HIS A 71 4.08 -14.35 -6.78
N ASP A 72 4.78 -14.03 -7.85
CA ASP A 72 6.22 -13.88 -7.89
C ASP A 72 6.53 -12.54 -8.54
N SER A 73 7.44 -11.78 -7.94
CA SER A 73 7.89 -10.50 -8.48
C SER A 73 9.39 -10.41 -8.30
N ASP A 74 10.07 -10.15 -9.39
CA ASP A 74 11.51 -9.97 -9.49
C ASP A 74 11.77 -8.60 -10.09
N VAL A 75 12.33 -7.69 -9.30
CA VAL A 75 12.56 -6.32 -9.72
C VAL A 75 14.04 -6.03 -9.69
N ASN A 76 14.57 -5.63 -10.84
CA ASN A 76 15.95 -5.20 -10.99
C ASN A 76 15.99 -3.68 -11.06
N TYR A 77 16.79 -3.07 -10.21
CA TYR A 77 16.93 -1.63 -10.14
C TYR A 77 18.31 -1.20 -10.59
N GLU A 78 18.33 -0.21 -11.48
CA GLU A 78 19.52 0.54 -11.84
C GLU A 78 19.32 2.00 -11.46
N ILE A 79 20.25 2.56 -10.69
CA ILE A 79 20.30 4.00 -10.43
C ILE A 79 21.56 4.54 -11.09
N GLY A 80 21.39 5.48 -12.02
CA GLY A 80 22.47 6.06 -12.76
C GLY A 80 22.20 7.50 -13.21
N PRO A 81 23.18 8.15 -13.86
CA PRO A 81 23.03 9.50 -14.37
C PRO A 81 22.01 9.57 -15.51
N ILE A 82 21.20 10.64 -15.56
CA ILE A 82 20.28 10.90 -16.68
C ILE A 82 21.05 11.03 -17.99
N VAL A 83 22.22 11.71 -17.94
CA VAL A 83 23.13 11.82 -19.08
C VAL A 83 24.32 10.93 -18.82
N PRO A 84 24.56 9.89 -19.63
CA PRO A 84 25.67 8.97 -19.46
C PRO A 84 27.03 9.71 -19.38
N GLY A 85 27.90 9.28 -18.46
CA GLY A 85 29.22 9.82 -18.30
C GLY A 85 29.37 11.15 -17.54
N THR A 86 28.25 11.73 -17.08
CA THR A 86 28.28 13.00 -16.31
C THR A 86 28.60 12.82 -14.84
N ILE A 87 28.27 11.65 -14.28
CA ILE A 87 28.53 11.29 -12.88
C ILE A 87 28.96 9.82 -12.86
N PRO A 88 30.05 9.46 -12.20
CA PRO A 88 30.49 8.06 -12.11
C PRO A 88 29.72 7.30 -11.03
N TYR A 89 28.39 7.43 -11.01
CA TYR A 89 27.54 6.78 -10.03
C TYR A 89 26.61 5.81 -10.73
N HIS A 90 26.78 4.54 -10.45
CA HIS A 90 25.85 3.47 -10.84
C HIS A 90 25.65 2.55 -9.65
N HIS A 91 24.42 2.34 -9.29
CA HIS A 91 24.04 1.39 -8.24
C HIS A 91 22.99 0.44 -8.76
N PHE A 92 23.16 -0.84 -8.44
CA PHE A 92 22.29 -1.93 -8.88
C PHE A 92 21.91 -2.77 -7.67
N TYR A 93 20.66 -3.17 -7.60
CA TYR A 93 20.17 -4.14 -6.63
C TYR A 93 18.95 -4.85 -7.19
N PHE A 94 18.55 -5.94 -6.55
CA PHE A 94 17.32 -6.63 -6.90
C PHE A 94 16.41 -6.75 -5.68
N ASP A 95 15.13 -6.80 -5.98
CA ASP A 95 14.07 -7.14 -5.05
C ASP A 95 13.38 -8.39 -5.56
N TYR A 96 13.29 -9.40 -4.72
CA TYR A 96 12.60 -10.63 -5.00
C TYR A 96 11.53 -10.88 -3.95
N PHE A 97 10.34 -11.22 -4.39
CA PHE A 97 9.25 -11.57 -3.51
C PHE A 97 8.39 -12.66 -4.13
N ASN A 98 8.22 -13.76 -3.43
CA ASN A 98 7.31 -14.84 -3.77
C ASN A 98 6.30 -15.00 -2.64
N ARG A 99 5.03 -15.08 -2.99
CA ARG A 99 3.93 -15.35 -2.08
C ARG A 99 3.07 -16.47 -2.60
N GLU A 100 2.71 -17.37 -1.71
CA GLU A 100 1.81 -18.47 -2.01
C GLU A 100 0.70 -18.57 -0.98
N ASP A 101 -0.55 -18.65 -1.45
CA ASP A 101 -1.74 -18.93 -0.64
C ASP A 101 -2.31 -20.29 -1.04
N ARG A 102 -2.53 -21.17 -0.06
CA ARG A 102 -3.22 -22.46 -0.22
C ARG A 102 -4.44 -22.49 0.69
N VAL A 103 -5.57 -22.76 0.08
CA VAL A 103 -6.86 -22.73 0.79
C VAL A 103 -7.65 -23.99 0.47
N LEU A 104 -8.25 -24.57 1.52
CA LEU A 104 -9.23 -25.64 1.43
C LEU A 104 -10.47 -25.21 2.21
N GLU A 105 -11.62 -25.28 1.59
CA GLU A 105 -12.92 -24.89 2.14
C GLU A 105 -13.92 -26.03 1.96
N ALA A 106 -14.74 -26.29 2.97
CA ALA A 106 -15.86 -27.22 2.87
C ALA A 106 -17.08 -26.63 3.58
N SER A 107 -18.25 -26.78 2.97
CA SER A 107 -19.50 -26.32 3.55
C SER A 107 -20.67 -27.24 3.24
N LEU A 108 -21.64 -27.26 4.15
CA LEU A 108 -22.90 -27.97 4.06
C LEU A 108 -24.03 -27.01 4.42
N GLY A 109 -24.98 -26.80 3.52
CA GLY A 109 -26.23 -26.10 3.74
C GLY A 109 -27.41 -27.09 3.82
N VAL A 110 -28.30 -26.95 4.79
CA VAL A 110 -29.44 -27.84 4.98
C VAL A 110 -30.69 -27.02 5.31
N MET A 111 -31.80 -27.27 4.58
CA MET A 111 -33.09 -26.70 4.89
C MET A 111 -33.81 -27.54 5.96
N LEU A 112 -34.18 -26.95 7.09
CA LEU A 112 -34.92 -27.57 8.16
C LEU A 112 -36.29 -26.90 8.35
N GLN A 113 -37.35 -27.69 8.29
CA GLN A 113 -38.74 -27.26 8.53
C GLN A 113 -39.20 -26.05 7.70
N ASP A 114 -38.65 -25.85 6.50
CA ASP A 114 -38.91 -24.72 5.59
C ASP A 114 -38.73 -23.32 6.21
N LYS A 115 -38.02 -23.24 7.35
CA LYS A 115 -37.83 -21.99 8.10
C LYS A 115 -36.38 -21.72 8.43
N HIS A 116 -35.53 -22.72 8.48
CA HIS A 116 -34.12 -22.62 8.84
C HIS A 116 -33.27 -23.16 7.70
N TYR A 117 -32.42 -22.31 7.13
CA TYR A 117 -31.37 -22.76 6.25
C TYR A 117 -30.06 -22.69 7.01
N LEU A 118 -29.64 -23.85 7.54
CA LEU A 118 -28.43 -23.98 8.31
C LEU A 118 -27.23 -24.17 7.38
N THR A 119 -26.19 -23.38 7.56
CA THR A 119 -24.90 -23.59 6.91
C THR A 119 -23.84 -23.84 7.97
N VAL A 120 -23.12 -24.95 7.84
CA VAL A 120 -21.91 -25.23 8.60
C VAL A 120 -20.75 -25.35 7.63
N GLY A 121 -19.57 -24.91 8.03
CA GLY A 121 -18.40 -25.02 7.18
C GLY A 121 -17.11 -24.95 7.97
N ALA A 122 -16.04 -25.33 7.30
CA ALA A 122 -14.68 -25.24 7.80
C ALA A 122 -13.74 -24.84 6.67
N ASP A 123 -12.67 -24.12 7.02
CA ASP A 123 -11.60 -23.77 6.09
C ASP A 123 -10.24 -23.89 6.77
N TYR A 124 -9.26 -24.20 5.94
CA TYR A 124 -7.84 -24.15 6.24
C TYR A 124 -7.15 -23.22 5.24
N HIS A 125 -6.33 -22.32 5.73
CA HIS A 125 -5.54 -21.39 4.94
C HIS A 125 -4.10 -21.41 5.39
N LYS A 126 -3.18 -21.53 4.44
CA LYS A 126 -1.74 -21.35 4.62
C LYS A 126 -1.24 -20.28 3.65
N GLU A 127 -0.66 -19.23 4.21
CA GLU A 127 0.07 -18.18 3.51
C GLU A 127 1.56 -18.42 3.69
N SER A 128 2.34 -18.48 2.62
CA SER A 128 3.79 -18.60 2.64
C SER A 128 4.39 -17.42 1.87
N GLY A 129 5.48 -16.87 2.35
CA GLY A 129 6.21 -15.80 1.70
C GLY A 129 7.71 -16.02 1.81
N GLU A 130 8.44 -15.70 0.73
CA GLU A 130 9.89 -15.63 0.71
C GLU A 130 10.36 -14.42 -0.10
N GLY A 131 11.51 -13.88 0.24
CA GLY A 131 12.09 -12.81 -0.56
C GLY A 131 13.07 -11.91 0.18
N THR A 132 13.60 -10.95 -0.56
CA THR A 132 14.51 -9.91 -0.05
C THR A 132 13.78 -8.84 0.76
N ARG A 133 12.44 -8.73 0.60
CA ARG A 133 11.58 -7.80 1.33
C ARG A 133 11.02 -8.36 2.62
N ILE A 134 11.53 -9.51 3.06
CA ILE A 134 11.13 -10.15 4.30
C ILE A 134 12.35 -10.21 5.20
N TYR A 135 12.17 -9.87 6.47
CA TYR A 135 13.15 -10.08 7.51
C TYR A 135 12.52 -10.85 8.68
N VAL A 136 13.01 -12.05 8.93
CA VAL A 136 12.55 -12.87 10.06
C VAL A 136 13.62 -12.87 11.14
N PRO A 137 13.35 -12.26 12.32
CA PRO A 137 14.33 -12.20 13.39
C PRO A 137 14.85 -13.59 13.79
N LYS A 138 16.15 -13.70 13.97
CA LYS A 138 16.85 -14.94 14.39
C LYS A 138 16.84 -16.08 13.36
N GLN A 139 16.33 -15.88 12.17
CA GLN A 139 16.47 -16.80 11.05
C GLN A 139 17.77 -16.49 10.30
N ASN A 140 18.49 -17.52 9.87
CA ASN A 140 19.60 -17.36 8.94
C ASN A 140 19.03 -17.30 7.52
N PRO A 141 19.26 -16.21 6.76
CA PRO A 141 18.74 -16.10 5.41
C PRO A 141 19.45 -17.06 4.45
N ARG A 142 18.75 -17.43 3.39
CA ARG A 142 19.37 -18.01 2.20
C ARG A 142 19.98 -16.88 1.40
N GLN A 143 21.27 -16.94 1.10
CA GLN A 143 21.91 -15.96 0.22
C GLN A 143 21.73 -16.36 -1.24
N GLU A 144 21.32 -15.40 -2.04
CA GLU A 144 21.20 -15.56 -3.49
C GLU A 144 22.01 -14.48 -4.21
N THR A 145 22.85 -14.90 -5.14
CA THR A 145 23.65 -14.00 -5.96
C THR A 145 23.09 -13.97 -7.37
N ARG A 146 22.77 -12.78 -7.86
CA ARG A 146 22.30 -12.55 -9.23
C ARG A 146 23.33 -11.77 -10.02
N ILE A 147 23.42 -12.07 -11.30
CA ILE A 147 24.35 -11.42 -12.23
C ILE A 147 23.53 -10.64 -13.24
N TYR A 148 23.70 -9.34 -13.27
CA TYR A 148 23.08 -8.46 -14.23
C TYR A 148 24.06 -8.06 -15.31
N THR A 149 23.56 -8.01 -16.55
CA THR A 149 24.33 -7.56 -17.70
C THR A 149 23.76 -6.23 -18.18
N PHE A 150 24.56 -5.16 -18.06
CA PHE A 150 24.12 -3.84 -18.46
C PHE A 150 24.82 -3.42 -19.76
N PRO A 151 24.11 -2.74 -20.67
CA PRO A 151 24.74 -2.11 -21.81
C PRO A 151 25.77 -1.08 -21.32
N ASN A 152 27.02 -1.21 -21.73
CA ASN A 152 27.99 -0.15 -21.52
C ASN A 152 27.72 0.96 -22.55
N PRO A 153 27.30 2.18 -22.15
CA PRO A 153 27.01 3.26 -23.10
C PRO A 153 28.21 3.67 -23.94
N SER A 154 29.44 3.41 -23.42
CA SER A 154 30.69 3.71 -24.12
C SER A 154 31.16 2.57 -25.02
N ASP A 155 30.76 1.35 -24.74
CA ASP A 155 31.07 0.16 -25.54
C ASP A 155 29.94 -0.88 -25.40
N PRO A 156 28.94 -0.84 -26.30
CA PRO A 156 27.84 -1.82 -26.29
C PRO A 156 28.27 -3.28 -26.51
N SER A 157 29.51 -3.51 -26.96
CA SER A 157 30.07 -4.86 -27.16
C SER A 157 30.69 -5.45 -25.90
N ASP A 158 30.94 -4.62 -24.87
CA ASP A 158 31.43 -5.02 -23.55
C ASP A 158 30.40 -4.75 -22.46
N PRO A 159 29.39 -5.61 -22.30
CA PRO A 159 28.39 -5.45 -21.27
C PRO A 159 29.02 -5.64 -19.88
N ASN A 160 28.93 -4.64 -19.04
CA ASN A 160 29.33 -4.73 -17.63
C ASN A 160 28.49 -5.77 -16.91
N LYS A 161 29.11 -6.86 -16.47
CA LYS A 161 28.50 -7.84 -15.58
C LYS A 161 28.72 -7.44 -14.15
N ARG A 162 27.64 -7.31 -13.40
CA ARG A 162 27.68 -7.04 -11.95
C ARG A 162 26.95 -8.14 -11.21
N SER A 163 27.55 -8.63 -10.14
CA SER A 163 26.92 -9.56 -9.22
C SER A 163 26.41 -8.82 -8.00
N TYR A 164 25.21 -9.14 -7.58
CA TYR A 164 24.61 -8.63 -6.36
C TYR A 164 24.11 -9.80 -5.52
N THR A 165 24.42 -9.79 -4.22
CA THR A 165 23.98 -10.83 -3.30
C THR A 165 22.96 -10.24 -2.34
N GLY A 166 21.78 -10.84 -2.29
CA GLY A 166 20.70 -10.49 -1.37
C GLY A 166 20.39 -11.63 -0.40
N ASP A 167 19.94 -11.26 0.78
CA ASP A 167 19.45 -12.19 1.78
C ASP A 167 17.97 -12.48 1.52
N ILE A 168 17.61 -13.76 1.43
CA ILE A 168 16.24 -14.21 1.24
C ILE A 168 15.78 -14.93 2.51
N TYR A 169 14.72 -14.41 3.10
CA TYR A 169 14.03 -15.01 4.23
C TYR A 169 12.74 -15.66 3.76
N GLU A 170 12.29 -16.67 4.49
CA GLU A 170 11.02 -17.35 4.28
C GLU A 170 10.20 -17.42 5.56
N THR A 171 8.90 -17.34 5.45
CA THR A 171 7.98 -17.47 6.58
C THR A 171 6.62 -17.97 6.12
N ASP A 172 5.87 -18.55 7.05
CA ASP A 172 4.49 -18.95 6.79
C ASP A 172 3.56 -18.62 7.97
N LEU A 173 2.32 -18.40 7.62
CA LEU A 173 1.21 -18.20 8.53
C LEU A 173 0.08 -19.16 8.14
N GLU A 174 -0.53 -19.80 9.12
CA GLU A 174 -1.65 -20.69 8.84
C GLU A 174 -2.77 -20.52 9.85
N TYR A 175 -3.99 -20.77 9.40
CA TYR A 175 -5.12 -20.84 10.29
C TYR A 175 -6.15 -21.86 9.79
N TYR A 176 -6.95 -22.34 10.72
CA TYR A 176 -8.15 -23.10 10.43
C TYR A 176 -9.36 -22.47 11.12
N SER A 177 -10.50 -22.57 10.48
CA SER A 177 -11.74 -22.02 11.01
C SER A 177 -12.88 -23.02 10.86
N ALA A 178 -13.86 -22.89 11.76
CA ALA A 178 -15.15 -23.51 11.62
C ALA A 178 -16.23 -22.46 11.84
N TYR A 179 -17.31 -22.53 11.08
CA TYR A 179 -18.38 -21.56 11.17
C TYR A 179 -19.77 -22.21 11.04
N PHE A 180 -20.72 -21.47 11.58
CA PHE A 180 -22.14 -21.80 11.54
C PHE A 180 -22.94 -20.54 11.23
N THR A 181 -23.97 -20.65 10.38
CA THR A 181 -24.99 -19.62 10.15
C THR A 181 -26.35 -20.27 10.04
N ASP A 182 -27.41 -19.56 10.48
CA ASP A 182 -28.81 -19.99 10.31
C ASP A 182 -29.62 -18.83 9.68
N ASP A 183 -30.11 -19.04 8.47
CA ASP A 183 -31.09 -18.14 7.85
C ASP A 183 -32.47 -18.49 8.36
N TRP A 184 -32.83 -17.94 9.53
CA TRP A 184 -34.08 -18.24 10.23
C TRP A 184 -35.20 -17.32 9.78
N GLN A 185 -36.14 -17.87 9.00
CA GLN A 185 -37.34 -17.17 8.55
C GLN A 185 -38.42 -17.15 9.66
N VAL A 186 -38.50 -16.06 10.43
CA VAL A 186 -39.49 -15.86 11.49
C VAL A 186 -40.79 -15.30 10.90
N GLY A 187 -41.67 -16.18 10.45
CA GLY A 187 -42.88 -15.78 9.76
C GLY A 187 -42.63 -15.15 8.39
N LYS A 188 -43.60 -14.37 7.86
CA LYS A 188 -43.54 -13.85 6.48
C LYS A 188 -42.69 -12.59 6.30
N LYS A 189 -42.34 -11.90 7.39
CA LYS A 189 -41.77 -10.55 7.32
C LYS A 189 -40.38 -10.43 7.94
N LEU A 190 -39.99 -11.33 8.80
CA LEU A 190 -38.75 -11.24 9.57
C LEU A 190 -37.82 -12.41 9.23
N LEU A 191 -36.61 -12.09 8.83
CA LEU A 191 -35.48 -12.99 8.69
C LEU A 191 -34.44 -12.61 9.77
N ILE A 192 -33.98 -13.59 10.54
CA ILE A 192 -32.89 -13.42 11.52
C ILE A 192 -31.75 -14.34 11.11
N ILE A 193 -30.51 -13.83 11.16
CA ILE A 193 -29.32 -14.57 10.75
C ILE A 193 -28.30 -14.54 11.89
N PRO A 194 -28.39 -15.44 12.88
CA PRO A 194 -27.30 -15.67 13.82
C PRO A 194 -26.14 -16.38 13.13
N ALA A 195 -24.93 -16.00 13.46
CA ALA A 195 -23.72 -16.62 12.95
C ALA A 195 -22.63 -16.66 14.00
N LEU A 196 -21.78 -17.68 13.91
CA LEU A 196 -20.63 -17.87 14.78
C LEU A 196 -19.48 -18.44 13.96
N ARG A 197 -18.30 -17.83 14.09
CA ARG A 197 -17.07 -18.35 13.52
C ARG A 197 -16.01 -18.50 14.60
N TYR A 198 -15.38 -19.65 14.64
CA TYR A 198 -14.19 -19.93 15.40
C TYR A 198 -13.00 -19.96 14.43
N THR A 199 -11.93 -19.24 14.75
CA THR A 199 -10.67 -19.26 13.99
C THR A 199 -9.53 -19.53 14.95
N ASN A 200 -8.62 -20.43 14.60
CA ASN A 200 -7.37 -20.64 15.32
C ASN A 200 -6.19 -20.41 14.37
N HIS A 201 -5.38 -19.42 14.69
CA HIS A 201 -4.25 -18.96 13.88
C HIS A 201 -2.94 -19.42 14.53
N SER A 202 -1.98 -19.89 13.73
CA SER A 202 -0.68 -20.40 14.20
C SER A 202 0.09 -19.40 15.07
N HIS A 203 0.00 -18.11 14.75
CA HIS A 203 0.72 -17.04 15.45
C HIS A 203 -0.13 -16.34 16.52
N PHE A 204 -1.45 -16.21 16.32
CA PHE A 204 -2.32 -15.38 17.15
C PHE A 204 -3.32 -16.17 18.01
N GLY A 205 -3.32 -17.50 17.90
CA GLY A 205 -4.19 -18.38 18.68
C GLY A 205 -5.66 -18.30 18.28
N ALA A 206 -6.53 -18.66 19.22
CA ALA A 206 -7.95 -18.86 18.98
C ALA A 206 -8.78 -17.59 19.13
N HIS A 207 -9.77 -17.39 18.24
CA HIS A 207 -10.71 -16.29 18.27
C HIS A 207 -12.12 -16.74 17.90
N LEU A 208 -13.12 -16.13 18.57
CA LEU A 208 -14.54 -16.37 18.33
C LEU A 208 -15.20 -15.09 17.83
N SER A 209 -15.90 -15.17 16.70
CA SER A 209 -16.59 -14.04 16.05
C SER A 209 -18.09 -14.29 15.95
N PRO A 210 -18.89 -13.94 16.96
CA PRO A 210 -20.34 -13.97 16.88
C PRO A 210 -20.89 -12.79 16.09
N SER A 211 -22.01 -13.02 15.39
CA SER A 211 -22.80 -11.96 14.77
C SER A 211 -24.27 -12.32 14.67
N ILE A 212 -25.12 -11.31 14.56
CA ILE A 212 -26.55 -11.46 14.30
C ILE A 212 -27.01 -10.37 13.35
N GLY A 213 -27.69 -10.79 12.26
CA GLY A 213 -28.37 -9.92 11.33
C GLY A 213 -29.89 -10.08 11.43
N ALA A 214 -30.64 -9.02 11.10
CA ALA A 214 -32.08 -9.06 11.00
C ALA A 214 -32.57 -8.25 9.79
N THR A 215 -33.54 -8.78 9.05
CA THR A 215 -34.22 -8.08 7.96
C THR A 215 -35.71 -8.10 8.21
N TYR A 216 -36.33 -6.93 8.37
CA TYR A 216 -37.75 -6.77 8.53
C TYR A 216 -38.39 -6.12 7.31
N LYS A 217 -39.27 -6.85 6.62
CA LYS A 217 -40.05 -6.38 5.47
C LYS A 217 -41.31 -5.62 5.99
N MET A 218 -41.19 -4.29 6.12
CA MET A 218 -42.32 -3.45 6.59
C MET A 218 -43.46 -3.44 5.57
N ARG A 219 -43.10 -3.27 4.29
CA ARG A 219 -43.97 -3.28 3.12
C ARG A 219 -43.27 -4.03 1.97
N PRO A 220 -43.99 -4.41 0.90
CA PRO A 220 -43.34 -5.07 -0.25
C PRO A 220 -42.13 -4.30 -0.83
N ASN A 221 -42.19 -2.97 -0.77
CA ASN A 221 -41.18 -2.06 -1.30
C ASN A 221 -40.35 -1.34 -0.23
N LEU A 222 -40.46 -1.76 1.06
CA LEU A 222 -39.75 -1.10 2.17
C LEU A 222 -39.28 -2.13 3.18
N ARG A 223 -37.95 -2.16 3.44
CA ARG A 223 -37.33 -3.04 4.43
C ARG A 223 -36.31 -2.34 5.28
N ILE A 224 -36.21 -2.75 6.52
CA ILE A 224 -35.15 -2.37 7.46
C ILE A 224 -34.23 -3.57 7.64
N LYS A 225 -32.94 -3.33 7.65
CA LYS A 225 -31.91 -4.30 8.00
C LYS A 225 -31.10 -3.76 9.17
N ALA A 226 -30.70 -4.64 10.07
CA ALA A 226 -29.80 -4.31 11.17
C ALA A 226 -28.81 -5.46 11.35
N ASN A 227 -27.54 -5.13 11.62
CA ASN A 227 -26.51 -6.10 11.92
C ASN A 227 -25.70 -5.64 13.12
N ILE A 228 -25.29 -6.61 13.93
CA ILE A 228 -24.26 -6.42 14.96
C ILE A 228 -23.39 -7.67 15.00
N GLY A 229 -22.08 -7.48 15.05
CA GLY A 229 -21.16 -8.61 15.08
C GLY A 229 -19.73 -8.18 15.40
N THR A 230 -18.94 -9.14 15.84
CA THR A 230 -17.50 -8.95 16.04
C THR A 230 -16.75 -9.45 14.84
N SER A 231 -15.65 -8.79 14.52
CA SER A 231 -14.67 -9.22 13.52
C SER A 231 -13.26 -9.25 14.11
N PHE A 232 -12.43 -10.03 13.46
CA PHE A 232 -11.05 -10.29 13.83
C PHE A 232 -10.23 -10.28 12.54
N SER A 233 -9.15 -9.52 12.51
CA SER A 233 -8.22 -9.45 11.39
C SER A 233 -6.81 -9.64 11.89
N THR A 234 -6.13 -10.65 11.38
CA THR A 234 -4.73 -10.93 11.72
C THR A 234 -3.80 -10.11 10.84
N PRO A 235 -2.65 -9.63 11.38
CA PRO A 235 -1.56 -9.18 10.54
C PRO A 235 -1.11 -10.31 9.59
N GLY A 236 -0.81 -9.95 8.35
CA GLY A 236 -0.22 -10.86 7.37
C GLY A 236 1.32 -10.81 7.40
N ILE A 237 1.95 -11.52 6.49
CA ILE A 237 3.42 -11.59 6.41
C ILE A 237 4.03 -10.20 6.23
N ALA A 238 3.40 -9.33 5.42
CA ALA A 238 3.92 -7.98 5.18
C ALA A 238 3.90 -7.12 6.45
N GLU A 239 2.81 -7.15 7.23
CA GLU A 239 2.73 -6.37 8.46
C GLU A 239 3.70 -6.87 9.53
N LEU A 240 3.99 -8.16 9.57
CA LEU A 240 4.86 -8.77 10.57
C LEU A 240 6.34 -8.71 10.22
N TYR A 241 6.70 -8.89 8.96
CA TYR A 241 8.07 -9.21 8.55
C TYR A 241 8.59 -8.38 7.39
N HIS A 242 7.90 -7.33 6.97
CA HIS A 242 8.36 -6.48 5.88
C HIS A 242 9.72 -5.83 6.21
N ASP A 243 10.61 -5.77 5.25
CA ASP A 243 11.87 -5.02 5.30
C ASP A 243 12.11 -4.44 3.91
N TRP A 244 11.56 -3.26 3.68
CA TRP A 244 11.57 -2.65 2.37
C TRP A 244 11.94 -1.18 2.40
N GLU A 245 12.99 -0.84 1.70
CA GLU A 245 13.43 0.53 1.53
C GLU A 245 12.79 1.13 0.27
N MET A 246 12.16 2.28 0.44
CA MET A 246 11.56 3.05 -0.66
C MET A 246 12.27 4.37 -0.87
N TYR A 247 12.37 4.76 -2.12
CA TYR A 247 12.80 6.09 -2.51
C TYR A 247 11.65 7.07 -2.63
N GLU A 248 11.78 8.26 -2.02
CA GLU A 248 10.96 9.40 -2.39
C GLU A 248 11.64 10.18 -3.53
N PRO A 249 10.99 10.35 -4.71
CA PRO A 249 11.48 11.27 -5.73
C PRO A 249 11.47 12.67 -5.16
N SER A 250 12.64 13.28 -4.99
CA SER A 250 12.74 14.68 -4.56
C SER A 250 12.22 15.59 -5.66
N LEU A 251 11.25 16.42 -5.35
CA LEU A 251 10.80 17.50 -6.21
C LEU A 251 11.73 18.71 -6.16
N ASN A 252 12.79 18.68 -5.31
CA ASN A 252 13.71 19.78 -5.14
C ASN A 252 15.03 19.51 -5.89
N PRO A 253 15.44 20.39 -6.79
CA PRO A 253 16.43 20.10 -7.82
C PRO A 253 17.89 20.26 -7.44
N THR A 254 18.26 20.62 -6.20
CA THR A 254 19.65 20.88 -5.84
C THR A 254 19.92 20.66 -4.37
N PRO A 255 20.96 19.93 -4.03
CA PRO A 255 21.48 18.71 -4.67
C PRO A 255 20.50 17.55 -4.49
N PRO A 256 20.69 16.39 -5.11
CA PRO A 256 19.74 15.29 -5.00
C PRO A 256 19.83 14.63 -3.62
N ILE A 257 19.34 15.30 -2.63
CA ILE A 257 19.19 14.78 -1.29
C ILE A 257 17.93 13.96 -1.29
N ARG A 258 18.06 12.72 -0.90
CA ARG A 258 16.93 11.84 -0.81
C ARG A 258 16.90 11.22 0.54
N ASN A 259 15.81 11.49 1.18
CA ASN A 259 15.36 10.66 2.26
C ASN A 259 14.62 9.49 1.61
N GLY A 260 15.06 8.28 1.83
CA GLY A 260 14.26 7.09 1.62
C GLY A 260 13.35 6.87 2.81
N TRP A 261 12.50 5.87 2.68
CA TRP A 261 11.70 5.33 3.76
C TRP A 261 12.03 3.85 3.90
N LEU A 262 12.37 3.45 5.11
CA LEU A 262 12.47 2.05 5.47
C LEU A 262 11.16 1.62 6.12
N PHE A 263 10.45 0.70 5.47
CA PHE A 263 9.28 0.05 6.05
C PHE A 263 9.71 -1.25 6.71
N GLN A 264 9.54 -1.30 8.03
CA GLN A 264 9.81 -2.51 8.80
C GLN A 264 8.51 -3.10 9.30
N GLY A 265 8.37 -4.42 9.16
CA GLY A 265 7.32 -5.19 9.81
C GLY A 265 7.49 -5.18 11.32
N ASN A 266 6.42 -5.53 12.02
CA ASN A 266 6.42 -5.61 13.48
C ASN A 266 5.88 -6.98 13.92
N PRO A 267 6.76 -7.92 14.33
CA PRO A 267 6.33 -9.24 14.79
C PRO A 267 5.49 -9.23 16.08
N ASP A 268 5.52 -8.13 16.84
CA ASP A 268 4.78 -7.98 18.10
C ASP A 268 3.35 -7.44 17.89
N LEU A 269 2.90 -7.28 16.65
CA LEU A 269 1.55 -6.85 16.34
C LEU A 269 0.51 -7.80 16.92
N LYS A 270 -0.58 -7.20 17.38
CA LYS A 270 -1.78 -7.92 17.82
C LYS A 270 -2.85 -7.87 16.72
N PRO A 271 -3.67 -8.90 16.62
CA PRO A 271 -4.82 -8.86 15.71
C PRO A 271 -5.78 -7.73 16.05
N GLU A 272 -6.27 -7.06 15.02
CA GLU A 272 -7.36 -6.10 15.15
C GLU A 272 -8.65 -6.82 15.54
N LYS A 273 -9.42 -6.20 16.41
CA LYS A 273 -10.77 -6.63 16.80
C LYS A 273 -11.73 -5.49 16.59
N ALA A 274 -12.88 -5.76 16.00
CA ALA A 274 -13.90 -4.75 15.82
C ALA A 274 -15.27 -5.24 16.28
N LEU A 275 -16.06 -4.32 16.84
CA LEU A 275 -17.50 -4.43 16.98
C LEU A 275 -18.13 -3.59 15.89
N ASN A 276 -18.83 -4.26 14.97
CA ASN A 276 -19.47 -3.66 13.82
C ASN A 276 -20.97 -3.60 14.04
N MET A 277 -21.58 -2.45 13.76
CA MET A 277 -23.02 -2.23 13.89
C MET A 277 -23.51 -1.41 12.71
N ASP A 278 -24.61 -1.83 12.10
CA ASP A 278 -25.28 -1.01 11.09
C ASP A 278 -26.81 -1.18 11.12
N VAL A 279 -27.46 -0.13 10.65
CA VAL A 279 -28.91 -0.14 10.39
C VAL A 279 -29.15 0.50 9.03
N SER A 280 -29.85 -0.20 8.16
CA SER A 280 -30.18 0.25 6.81
C SER A 280 -31.67 0.31 6.57
N LEU A 281 -32.12 1.35 5.88
CA LEU A 281 -33.45 1.46 5.30
C LEU A 281 -33.33 1.36 3.77
N GLU A 282 -34.00 0.38 3.19
CA GLU A 282 -34.05 0.17 1.74
C GLU A 282 -35.48 0.36 1.24
N ALA A 283 -35.67 1.25 0.27
CA ALA A 283 -36.98 1.59 -0.29
C ALA A 283 -36.96 1.57 -1.82
N GLU A 284 -37.92 0.93 -2.44
CA GLU A 284 -38.29 1.09 -3.84
C GLU A 284 -39.39 2.15 -3.91
N LEU A 285 -39.03 3.41 -4.26
CA LEU A 285 -39.98 4.52 -4.30
C LEU A 285 -40.96 4.38 -5.44
N ASP A 286 -40.50 3.87 -6.56
CA ASP A 286 -41.25 3.47 -7.74
C ASP A 286 -40.48 2.37 -8.50
N LYS A 287 -41.02 1.91 -9.66
CA LYS A 287 -40.43 0.84 -10.47
C LYS A 287 -39.05 1.19 -11.03
N LYS A 288 -38.63 2.48 -10.96
CA LYS A 288 -37.41 3.02 -11.55
C LYS A 288 -36.46 3.61 -10.52
N THR A 289 -36.90 3.76 -9.26
CA THR A 289 -36.11 4.46 -8.25
C THR A 289 -36.00 3.62 -6.98
N SER A 290 -34.76 3.31 -6.59
CA SER A 290 -34.44 2.71 -5.30
C SER A 290 -33.54 3.62 -4.47
N VAL A 291 -33.74 3.62 -3.17
CA VAL A 291 -32.98 4.39 -2.19
C VAL A 291 -32.56 3.48 -1.06
N LYS A 292 -31.30 3.57 -0.65
CA LYS A 292 -30.76 2.91 0.53
C LYS A 292 -30.07 3.97 1.40
N VAL A 293 -30.40 3.98 2.68
CA VAL A 293 -29.71 4.78 3.70
C VAL A 293 -29.17 3.83 4.77
N THR A 294 -27.90 3.95 5.10
CA THR A 294 -27.26 3.14 6.14
C THR A 294 -26.59 4.04 7.17
N LEU A 295 -26.86 3.80 8.42
CA LEU A 295 -26.07 4.31 9.54
C LEU A 295 -25.15 3.19 10.02
N PHE A 296 -23.88 3.46 10.19
CA PHE A 296 -22.91 2.47 10.62
C PHE A 296 -21.98 3.00 11.73
N ARG A 297 -21.48 2.06 12.52
CA ARG A 297 -20.44 2.32 13.50
C ARG A 297 -19.59 1.07 13.71
N ASN A 298 -18.28 1.27 13.62
CA ASN A 298 -17.27 0.25 13.84
C ASN A 298 -16.32 0.75 14.94
N ASP A 299 -16.28 0.05 16.07
CA ASP A 299 -15.38 0.30 17.18
C ASP A 299 -14.24 -0.71 17.14
N PHE A 300 -13.03 -0.26 16.86
CA PHE A 300 -11.82 -1.07 16.76
C PHE A 300 -11.02 -1.06 18.05
N ARG A 301 -10.36 -2.19 18.32
CA ARG A 301 -9.30 -2.33 19.31
C ARG A 301 -8.08 -2.89 18.61
N ASP A 302 -6.90 -2.49 19.10
CA ASP A 302 -5.62 -2.90 18.52
C ASP A 302 -5.54 -2.59 17.00
N TYR A 303 -6.13 -1.44 16.58
CA TYR A 303 -6.18 -1.02 15.18
C TYR A 303 -4.77 -0.83 14.63
N MET A 304 -4.45 -1.47 13.52
CA MET A 304 -3.12 -1.40 12.89
C MET A 304 -3.01 -0.16 12.00
N GLN A 305 -1.91 0.54 12.15
CA GLN A 305 -1.58 1.69 11.32
C GLN A 305 -0.07 1.76 11.11
N ILE A 306 0.34 2.17 9.91
CA ILE A 306 1.74 2.51 9.64
C ILE A 306 2.03 3.82 10.35
N MET A 307 3.12 3.85 11.12
CA MET A 307 3.56 5.04 11.86
C MET A 307 5.05 5.24 11.71
N TYR A 308 5.45 6.49 11.68
CA TYR A 308 6.85 6.87 11.81
C TYR A 308 7.33 6.56 13.22
N THR A 309 8.45 5.85 13.34
CA THR A 309 8.99 5.44 14.64
C THR A 309 9.71 6.57 15.38
N GLY A 310 10.09 7.64 14.69
CA GLY A 310 11.02 8.64 15.19
C GLY A 310 12.48 8.27 14.96
N GLU A 311 12.75 7.08 14.45
CA GLU A 311 14.09 6.56 14.20
C GLU A 311 14.50 6.76 12.75
N LYS A 312 15.80 6.79 12.53
CA LYS A 312 16.42 6.81 11.20
C LYS A 312 17.34 5.63 11.05
N ASP A 313 17.26 4.96 9.93
CA ASP A 313 18.18 3.88 9.58
C ASP A 313 19.36 4.44 8.78
N SER A 314 20.55 4.06 9.19
CA SER A 314 21.79 4.33 8.47
C SER A 314 22.10 3.31 7.37
N LYS A 315 21.28 2.28 7.18
CA LYS A 315 21.36 1.40 6.01
C LYS A 315 21.21 2.24 4.76
N ASN A 316 22.32 2.60 4.19
CA ASN A 316 22.37 3.35 2.95
C ASN A 316 22.56 2.34 1.81
N LEU A 317 21.48 1.72 1.35
CA LEU A 317 21.51 0.76 0.23
C LEU A 317 22.16 1.37 -1.02
N TYR A 318 22.28 2.69 -1.09
CA TYR A 318 22.70 3.38 -2.29
C TYR A 318 23.98 4.19 -2.12
N GLY A 319 24.70 4.05 -1.03
CA GLY A 319 25.94 4.81 -0.77
C GLY A 319 25.71 6.32 -0.85
N ARG A 320 24.50 6.78 -0.50
CA ARG A 320 24.12 8.18 -0.63
C ARG A 320 24.75 9.01 0.46
N THR A 321 25.31 10.13 0.07
CA THR A 321 25.74 11.16 0.98
C THR A 321 24.75 12.32 0.90
N TYR A 322 24.30 12.77 2.05
CA TYR A 322 23.57 14.03 2.15
C TYR A 322 24.56 15.16 1.96
N PHE A 323 24.50 15.83 0.82
CA PHE A 323 25.35 16.99 0.55
C PHE A 323 24.77 18.23 1.23
N ASP A 324 24.90 18.32 2.53
CA ASP A 324 24.93 19.63 3.16
C ASP A 324 26.37 20.13 3.06
N ARG A 325 26.63 21.03 2.13
CA ARG A 325 27.96 21.62 1.93
C ARG A 325 28.52 22.29 3.18
N LYS A 326 27.68 22.50 4.18
CA LYS A 326 28.03 23.13 5.46
C LYS A 326 28.36 22.12 6.56
N VAL A 327 28.16 20.83 6.31
CA VAL A 327 28.46 19.75 7.27
C VAL A 327 29.70 18.98 6.76
N ARG A 328 30.73 18.91 7.57
CA ARG A 328 31.98 18.25 7.27
C ARG A 328 32.47 17.44 8.46
N TYR A 329 33.26 16.42 8.20
CA TYR A 329 33.99 15.65 9.21
C TYR A 329 35.25 15.05 8.60
N PRO A 330 36.27 14.71 9.44
CA PRO A 330 37.51 14.13 8.95
C PRO A 330 37.26 12.83 8.17
N SER A 331 37.87 12.70 7.01
CA SER A 331 37.91 11.44 6.26
C SER A 331 38.67 10.38 7.04
N VAL A 332 38.32 9.12 6.88
CA VAL A 332 39.08 7.97 7.41
C VAL A 332 40.48 7.88 6.79
N TRP A 333 40.71 8.59 5.70
CA TRP A 333 41.99 8.67 4.98
C TRP A 333 42.74 9.96 5.28
N SER A 334 42.20 10.87 6.11
CA SER A 334 42.83 12.13 6.44
C SER A 334 44.14 11.89 7.20
N SER A 335 45.18 12.61 6.82
CA SER A 335 46.42 12.71 7.57
C SER A 335 46.34 13.70 8.75
N PHE A 336 45.24 14.52 8.80
CA PHE A 336 44.99 15.49 9.85
C PHE A 336 44.03 14.93 10.90
N SER A 337 44.33 15.22 12.18
CA SER A 337 43.39 15.00 13.25
C SER A 337 42.26 16.07 13.21
N TYR A 338 41.19 15.84 13.92
CA TYR A 338 40.13 16.85 14.08
C TYR A 338 40.66 18.18 14.58
N ASP A 339 41.54 18.15 15.61
CA ASP A 339 42.13 19.35 16.20
C ASP A 339 43.05 20.07 15.24
N ASP A 340 43.77 19.35 14.38
CA ASP A 340 44.59 19.95 13.31
C ASP A 340 43.69 20.64 12.28
N LEU A 341 42.62 20.02 11.84
CA LEU A 341 41.66 20.62 10.92
C LEU A 341 41.03 21.87 11.51
N VAL A 342 40.64 21.86 12.80
CA VAL A 342 40.09 23.03 13.47
C VAL A 342 41.08 24.17 13.47
N ARG A 343 42.36 23.89 13.77
CA ARG A 343 43.42 24.91 13.80
C ARG A 343 43.65 25.52 12.42
N GLU A 344 43.71 24.69 11.37
CA GLU A 344 43.87 25.18 10.01
C GLU A 344 42.70 26.04 9.55
N ILE A 345 41.48 25.63 9.86
CA ILE A 345 40.24 26.39 9.57
C ILE A 345 40.27 27.75 10.28
N GLN A 346 40.70 27.79 11.56
CA GLN A 346 40.77 29.05 12.32
C GLN A 346 41.83 30.00 11.81
N ASN A 347 42.88 29.47 11.18
CA ASN A 347 43.96 30.27 10.62
C ASN A 347 43.66 30.75 9.19
N ALA A 348 42.72 30.17 8.52
CA ALA A 348 42.33 30.52 7.16
C ALA A 348 41.47 31.78 7.12
N GLY A 349 41.65 32.59 6.08
CA GLY A 349 40.91 33.86 5.92
C GLY A 349 39.52 33.67 5.37
N SER A 350 39.28 32.58 4.66
CA SER A 350 37.96 32.22 4.09
C SER A 350 37.83 30.71 3.95
N TRP A 351 36.61 30.23 3.77
CA TRP A 351 36.40 28.81 3.47
C TRP A 351 37.01 28.38 2.14
N GLN A 352 37.01 29.25 1.15
CA GLN A 352 37.60 29.01 -0.15
C GLN A 352 39.11 28.85 -0.04
N ASP A 353 39.77 29.62 0.83
CA ASP A 353 41.23 29.49 1.09
C ASP A 353 41.58 28.12 1.68
N ILE A 354 40.67 27.54 2.47
CA ILE A 354 40.81 26.19 3.02
C ILE A 354 40.72 25.15 1.91
N GLU A 355 39.72 25.24 1.07
CA GLU A 355 39.48 24.27 -0.02
C GLU A 355 40.59 24.35 -1.10
N ASP A 356 41.09 25.54 -1.39
CA ASP A 356 42.03 25.75 -2.50
C ASP A 356 43.50 25.54 -2.10
N ASN A 357 43.86 25.71 -0.82
CA ASN A 357 45.28 25.86 -0.48
C ASN A 357 45.80 25.05 0.74
N VAL A 358 44.92 24.51 1.60
CA VAL A 358 45.38 24.00 2.91
C VAL A 358 45.00 22.55 3.14
N ILE A 359 43.87 22.11 2.68
CA ILE A 359 43.30 20.79 2.96
C ILE A 359 42.89 20.15 1.64
N ASP A 360 43.41 18.96 1.37
CA ASP A 360 43.03 18.17 0.22
C ASP A 360 41.54 17.70 0.42
N GLU A 361 40.78 17.67 -0.66
CA GLU A 361 39.39 17.15 -0.64
C GLU A 361 39.30 15.75 -0.02
N SER A 362 40.38 14.96 -0.06
CA SER A 362 40.46 13.64 0.57
C SER A 362 40.53 13.68 2.11
N ASP A 363 40.90 14.80 2.72
CA ASP A 363 41.04 14.93 4.17
C ASP A 363 39.68 15.15 4.88
N MET A 364 38.71 15.63 4.17
CA MET A 364 37.37 15.86 4.71
C MET A 364 36.27 15.20 3.87
N VAL A 365 35.31 14.66 4.54
CA VAL A 365 34.06 14.25 3.90
C VAL A 365 33.08 15.41 4.01
N THR A 366 32.57 15.83 2.85
CA THR A 366 31.51 16.84 2.78
C THR A 366 30.14 16.17 2.83
N GLY A 367 29.34 16.58 3.79
CA GLY A 367 28.04 16.01 3.99
C GLY A 367 28.05 14.78 4.89
N VAL A 368 26.91 14.18 5.05
CA VAL A 368 26.67 13.03 5.92
C VAL A 368 25.90 11.96 5.13
N PRO A 369 26.06 10.70 5.48
CA PRO A 369 25.25 9.64 4.88
C PRO A 369 23.76 9.97 4.99
N ALA A 370 23.02 9.77 3.91
CA ALA A 370 21.57 9.88 3.96
C ALA A 370 21.03 8.77 4.87
N MET A 371 20.09 9.16 5.73
CA MET A 371 19.41 8.24 6.63
C MET A 371 17.95 8.16 6.24
N ASP A 372 17.42 6.94 6.20
CA ASP A 372 16.04 6.73 5.86
C ASP A 372 15.14 6.82 7.09
N ASP A 373 13.96 7.42 6.92
CA ASP A 373 12.94 7.44 7.96
C ASP A 373 12.36 6.05 8.14
N VAL A 374 12.36 5.55 9.38
CA VAL A 374 11.84 4.23 9.69
C VAL A 374 10.36 4.31 10.00
N TYR A 375 9.56 3.58 9.21
CA TYR A 375 8.13 3.39 9.42
C TYR A 375 7.85 1.94 9.79
N THR A 376 6.95 1.73 10.71
CA THR A 376 6.50 0.38 11.08
C THR A 376 5.00 0.35 11.34
N TYR A 377 4.43 -0.85 11.29
CA TYR A 377 3.08 -1.07 11.74
C TYR A 377 3.01 -1.06 13.26
N GLN A 378 2.04 -0.37 13.81
CA GLN A 378 1.77 -0.34 15.25
C GLN A 378 0.28 -0.49 15.52
N ASN A 379 -0.06 -1.14 16.61
CA ASN A 379 -1.44 -1.16 17.09
C ASN A 379 -1.73 0.13 17.86
N ILE A 380 -2.64 0.95 17.35
CA ILE A 380 -3.23 2.02 18.15
C ILE A 380 -4.36 1.42 19.02
N SER A 381 -4.46 1.86 20.27
CA SER A 381 -5.28 1.15 21.26
C SER A 381 -6.75 1.05 20.90
N LYS A 382 -7.34 2.10 20.30
CA LYS A 382 -8.76 2.16 19.95
C LYS A 382 -9.01 3.13 18.81
N ALA A 383 -9.77 2.70 17.79
CA ALA A 383 -10.28 3.57 16.75
C ALA A 383 -11.79 3.44 16.63
N ARG A 384 -12.45 4.49 16.14
CA ARG A 384 -13.87 4.47 15.79
C ARG A 384 -14.08 5.03 14.41
N MET A 385 -14.86 4.31 13.61
CA MET A 385 -15.34 4.76 12.32
C MET A 385 -16.86 4.70 12.33
N GLN A 386 -17.53 5.84 12.16
CA GLN A 386 -18.98 5.93 12.15
C GLN A 386 -19.44 6.89 11.06
N GLY A 387 -20.64 6.69 10.55
CA GLY A 387 -21.11 7.55 9.49
C GLY A 387 -22.47 7.18 8.92
N LEU A 388 -22.74 7.80 7.78
CA LEU A 388 -23.95 7.63 7.01
C LEU A 388 -23.59 7.36 5.55
N GLU A 389 -24.28 6.38 4.96
CA GLU A 389 -24.25 6.12 3.52
C GLU A 389 -25.63 6.32 2.92
N LEU A 390 -25.68 7.01 1.79
CA LEU A 390 -26.87 7.18 0.95
C LEU A 390 -26.57 6.63 -0.44
N GLU A 391 -27.38 5.74 -0.93
CA GLU A 391 -27.35 5.27 -2.30
C GLU A 391 -28.71 5.52 -2.96
N VAL A 392 -28.69 6.10 -4.15
CA VAL A 392 -29.86 6.32 -5.00
C VAL A 392 -29.56 5.76 -6.37
N ARG A 393 -30.45 4.89 -6.87
CA ARG A 393 -30.44 4.40 -8.25
C ARG A 393 -31.73 4.83 -8.93
N ARG A 394 -31.62 5.36 -10.16
CA ARG A 394 -32.77 5.78 -10.93
C ARG A 394 -32.59 5.51 -12.42
N GLU A 395 -33.60 4.88 -13.01
CA GLU A 395 -33.78 4.84 -14.46
C GLU A 395 -34.45 6.13 -14.91
N ILE A 396 -33.68 7.05 -15.53
CA ILE A 396 -34.19 8.36 -15.97
C ILE A 396 -34.99 8.21 -17.25
N ALA A 397 -34.53 7.36 -18.16
CA ALA A 397 -35.16 7.05 -19.43
C ALA A 397 -34.96 5.56 -19.75
N ARG A 398 -35.55 5.08 -20.84
CA ARG A 398 -35.48 3.68 -21.26
C ARG A 398 -34.04 3.13 -21.32
N ASP A 399 -33.12 3.96 -21.82
CA ASP A 399 -31.75 3.56 -22.10
C ASP A 399 -30.74 4.30 -21.19
N PHE A 400 -31.23 5.05 -20.18
CA PHE A 400 -30.40 5.90 -19.34
C PHE A 400 -30.67 5.72 -17.85
N SER A 401 -29.64 5.40 -17.08
CA SER A 401 -29.71 5.26 -15.62
C SER A 401 -28.60 6.04 -14.91
N VAL A 402 -28.89 6.42 -13.67
CA VAL A 402 -27.94 7.08 -12.77
C VAL A 402 -27.89 6.33 -11.45
N LYS A 403 -26.66 6.19 -10.93
CA LYS A 403 -26.39 5.77 -9.57
C LYS A 403 -25.65 6.90 -8.87
N PHE A 404 -26.17 7.33 -7.74
CA PHE A 404 -25.57 8.32 -6.86
C PHE A 404 -25.28 7.66 -5.51
N GLY A 405 -24.07 7.86 -4.99
CA GLY A 405 -23.64 7.46 -3.66
C GLY A 405 -23.07 8.63 -2.89
N TYR A 406 -23.36 8.70 -1.61
CA TYR A 406 -22.75 9.65 -0.70
C TYR A 406 -22.41 8.95 0.61
N THR A 407 -21.17 9.16 1.07
CA THR A 407 -20.69 8.68 2.37
C THR A 407 -20.20 9.85 3.20
N TYR A 408 -20.72 9.96 4.40
CA TYR A 408 -20.13 10.75 5.48
C TYR A 408 -19.42 9.82 6.44
N LEU A 409 -18.13 10.09 6.74
CA LEU A 409 -17.28 9.29 7.61
C LEU A 409 -16.64 10.17 8.70
N ASP A 410 -16.88 9.84 9.96
CA ASP A 410 -16.13 10.32 11.11
C ASP A 410 -15.25 9.18 11.65
N ALA A 411 -13.96 9.24 11.32
CA ALA A 411 -12.95 8.24 11.71
C ALA A 411 -11.97 8.88 12.69
N ARG A 412 -11.87 8.32 13.91
CA ARG A 412 -11.07 8.89 15.00
C ARG A 412 -10.28 7.84 15.76
N ASP A 413 -9.08 8.20 16.16
CA ASP A 413 -8.39 7.60 17.30
C ASP A 413 -9.15 7.97 18.57
N ARG A 414 -9.56 6.98 19.36
CA ARG A 414 -10.37 7.19 20.56
C ARG A 414 -9.56 7.55 21.79
N GLN A 415 -8.25 7.45 21.73
CA GLN A 415 -7.36 7.86 22.81
C GLN A 415 -7.04 9.35 22.72
N THR A 416 -6.76 9.83 21.52
CA THR A 416 -6.36 11.22 21.27
C THR A 416 -7.51 12.10 20.77
N ASP A 417 -8.64 11.50 20.41
CA ASP A 417 -9.81 12.09 19.71
C ASP A 417 -9.45 12.79 18.39
N LYS A 418 -8.26 12.53 17.86
CA LYS A 418 -7.84 13.07 16.57
C LYS A 418 -8.43 12.23 15.44
N ARG A 419 -8.63 12.88 14.29
CA ARG A 419 -9.06 12.18 13.06
C ARG A 419 -7.95 11.24 12.59
N LEU A 420 -8.37 10.07 12.10
CA LEU A 420 -7.45 9.17 11.40
C LEU A 420 -7.09 9.73 10.03
N GLU A 421 -5.82 9.64 9.69
CA GLU A 421 -5.30 10.05 8.39
C GLU A 421 -5.68 9.07 7.26
N GLY A 422 -5.44 9.48 6.03
CA GLY A 422 -5.69 8.65 4.87
C GLY A 422 -7.19 8.46 4.55
N ARG A 423 -8.09 9.32 5.07
CA ARG A 423 -9.54 9.18 4.90
C ARG A 423 -10.24 10.49 4.59
N ALA A 424 -11.11 10.43 3.58
CA ALA A 424 -12.01 11.53 3.28
C ALA A 424 -13.19 11.56 4.26
N ARG A 425 -13.60 12.75 4.70
CA ARG A 425 -14.81 12.90 5.51
C ARG A 425 -16.08 12.76 4.68
N HIS A 426 -16.04 13.20 3.43
CA HIS A 426 -17.17 13.08 2.51
C HIS A 426 -16.69 12.45 1.21
N THR A 427 -17.40 11.46 0.73
CA THR A 427 -17.18 10.84 -0.58
C THR A 427 -18.47 10.85 -1.36
N LEU A 428 -18.41 11.33 -2.59
CA LEU A 428 -19.48 11.29 -3.57
C LEU A 428 -19.09 10.31 -4.67
N ASN A 429 -19.99 9.38 -5.01
CA ASN A 429 -19.83 8.48 -6.14
C ASN A 429 -20.96 8.77 -7.13
N LEU A 430 -20.64 8.89 -8.39
CA LEU A 430 -21.61 9.14 -9.44
C LEU A 430 -21.33 8.22 -10.63
N THR A 431 -22.39 7.56 -11.11
CA THR A 431 -22.33 6.76 -12.31
C THR A 431 -23.53 7.06 -13.20
N PHE A 432 -23.26 7.41 -14.44
CA PHE A 432 -24.24 7.53 -15.51
C PHE A 432 -24.02 6.38 -16.49
N ASN A 433 -25.07 5.63 -16.80
CA ASN A 433 -25.04 4.60 -17.82
C ASN A 433 -26.05 4.92 -18.91
N TYR A 434 -25.58 4.86 -20.14
CA TYR A 434 -26.39 4.85 -21.35
C TYR A 434 -26.24 3.49 -22.04
N ASN A 435 -27.35 2.88 -22.45
CA ASN A 435 -27.35 1.55 -23.07
C ASN A 435 -28.41 1.47 -24.16
N ASP A 436 -28.06 1.90 -25.37
CA ASP A 436 -28.91 1.78 -26.57
C ASP A 436 -28.72 0.38 -27.21
N LYS A 437 -29.56 -0.54 -26.76
CA LYS A 437 -29.56 -1.93 -27.28
C LYS A 437 -29.91 -2.01 -28.77
N LYS A 438 -30.69 -1.03 -29.30
CA LYS A 438 -31.11 -1.03 -30.70
C LYS A 438 -29.93 -0.77 -31.65
N HIS A 439 -29.08 0.17 -31.26
CA HIS A 439 -27.95 0.55 -32.08
C HIS A 439 -26.61 0.03 -31.55
N GLY A 440 -26.61 -0.76 -30.44
CA GLY A 440 -25.43 -1.36 -29.85
C GLY A 440 -24.44 -0.36 -29.27
N TRP A 441 -24.89 0.80 -28.78
CA TRP A 441 -24.06 1.77 -28.10
C TRP A 441 -24.22 1.67 -26.57
N ARG A 442 -23.11 1.69 -25.87
CA ARG A 442 -23.05 1.83 -24.42
C ARG A 442 -22.07 2.95 -24.05
N ALA A 443 -22.45 3.75 -23.08
CA ALA A 443 -21.57 4.74 -22.50
C ALA A 443 -21.69 4.70 -20.98
N THR A 444 -20.57 4.72 -20.30
CA THR A 444 -20.51 4.84 -18.84
C THR A 444 -19.61 5.99 -18.48
N PHE A 445 -20.16 6.98 -17.76
CA PHE A 445 -19.40 8.00 -17.09
C PHE A 445 -19.50 7.77 -15.59
N TRP A 446 -18.36 7.67 -14.91
CA TRP A 446 -18.34 7.41 -13.47
C TRP A 446 -17.16 8.08 -12.80
N GLY A 447 -17.28 8.28 -11.51
CA GLY A 447 -16.18 8.81 -10.72
C GLY A 447 -16.54 9.03 -9.28
N ASP A 448 -15.51 9.40 -8.55
CA ASP A 448 -15.53 9.66 -7.13
C ASP A 448 -15.01 11.07 -6.86
N TYR A 449 -15.63 11.76 -5.91
CA TYR A 449 -15.15 13.03 -5.38
C TYR A 449 -14.96 12.90 -3.88
N ALA A 450 -13.71 13.05 -3.42
CA ALA A 450 -13.33 13.06 -2.02
C ALA A 450 -13.18 14.49 -1.50
N ARG A 451 -13.80 14.78 -0.36
CA ARG A 451 -13.68 16.08 0.32
C ARG A 451 -13.19 15.90 1.75
N ASN A 452 -12.36 16.83 2.19
CA ASN A 452 -11.72 16.80 3.50
C ASN A 452 -10.96 15.47 3.75
N TYR A 453 -10.20 15.03 2.75
CA TYR A 453 -9.25 13.94 2.89
C TYR A 453 -8.08 14.42 3.75
N LEU A 454 -7.85 13.77 4.88
CA LEU A 454 -6.79 14.15 5.80
C LEU A 454 -5.49 13.49 5.40
N ASP A 455 -4.52 14.31 5.00
CA ASP A 455 -3.15 13.93 4.69
C ASP A 455 -2.23 14.56 5.76
N ILE A 456 -1.53 13.73 6.52
CA ILE A 456 -0.60 14.19 7.56
C ILE A 456 0.80 13.86 7.09
N ARG A 457 1.65 14.87 7.01
CA ARG A 457 3.03 14.71 6.57
C ARG A 457 3.98 15.27 7.60
N ASP A 458 5.10 14.58 7.74
CA ASP A 458 6.21 15.12 8.46
C ASP A 458 6.89 16.20 7.61
N ARG A 459 7.00 17.39 8.15
CA ARG A 459 7.79 18.46 7.60
C ARG A 459 8.99 18.67 8.50
N ILE A 460 10.19 18.59 7.95
CA ILE A 460 11.36 19.10 8.64
C ILE A 460 11.16 20.61 8.70
N ALA A 461 11.01 21.14 9.89
CA ALA A 461 11.00 22.58 10.07
C ALA A 461 12.38 23.11 9.69
N THR A 462 12.45 23.81 8.57
CA THR A 462 13.67 24.49 8.16
C THR A 462 14.02 25.51 9.21
N GLY A 463 15.14 25.33 9.90
CA GLY A 463 15.92 26.45 10.22
C GLY A 463 16.06 26.92 11.64
N HIS A 464 15.85 26.13 12.67
CA HIS A 464 16.43 26.57 13.94
C HIS A 464 16.97 25.37 14.72
N PHE A 465 18.28 25.39 14.89
CA PHE A 465 18.97 24.63 15.91
C PHE A 465 18.52 25.17 17.26
N VAL A 466 17.65 24.49 17.94
CA VAL A 466 17.18 24.88 19.26
C VAL A 466 18.05 24.20 20.31
N GLY A 467 19.12 24.89 20.71
CA GLY A 467 20.02 24.45 21.76
C GLY A 467 21.05 23.43 21.32
N GLY A 468 22.32 23.72 21.50
CA GLY A 468 23.38 22.76 21.24
C GLY A 468 23.12 21.49 22.01
N ALA A 469 22.99 20.37 21.32
CA ALA A 469 23.01 19.08 21.97
C ALA A 469 24.34 18.96 22.71
N PRO A 470 24.33 18.77 24.02
CA PRO A 470 25.56 18.85 24.84
C PRO A 470 26.59 17.77 24.49
N ASP A 471 26.23 16.82 23.65
CA ASP A 471 27.04 15.66 23.31
C ASP A 471 27.61 15.65 21.87
N LEU A 472 27.39 16.73 21.08
CA LEU A 472 27.96 16.82 19.73
C LEU A 472 29.23 17.63 19.75
N GLU A 473 30.36 17.02 19.39
CA GLU A 473 31.62 17.70 19.24
C GLU A 473 31.77 18.24 17.81
N TYR A 474 31.61 19.53 17.65
CA TYR A 474 31.86 20.23 16.39
C TYR A 474 32.34 21.66 16.63
N THR A 475 32.97 22.22 15.61
CA THR A 475 33.37 23.63 15.58
C THR A 475 32.60 24.34 14.48
N GLU A 476 32.01 25.48 14.81
CA GLU A 476 31.36 26.35 13.82
C GLU A 476 32.38 27.34 13.24
N PHE A 477 32.27 27.54 11.95
CA PHE A 477 33.05 28.53 11.23
C PHE A 477 32.10 29.32 10.31
N THR A 478 32.15 30.66 10.42
CA THR A 478 31.38 31.54 9.55
C THR A 478 32.30 32.10 8.49
N ASP A 479 32.01 31.85 7.22
CA ASP A 479 32.73 32.44 6.12
C ASP A 479 32.53 33.97 6.12
N PRO A 480 33.60 34.77 6.29
CA PRO A 480 33.48 36.22 6.37
C PRO A 480 33.02 36.86 5.05
N ASN A 481 33.20 36.19 3.93
CA ASN A 481 32.84 36.71 2.60
C ASN A 481 31.35 36.44 2.24
N THR A 482 30.85 35.28 2.62
CA THR A 482 29.48 34.84 2.27
C THR A 482 28.49 34.90 3.42
N GLY A 483 28.98 34.96 4.66
CA GLY A 483 28.18 34.86 5.88
C GLY A 483 27.61 33.45 6.12
N GLU A 484 28.01 32.48 5.34
CA GLU A 484 27.58 31.08 5.51
C GLU A 484 28.26 30.44 6.73
N VAL A 485 27.51 29.63 7.47
CA VAL A 485 28.00 28.91 8.64
C VAL A 485 28.28 27.47 8.27
N TYR A 486 29.54 27.08 8.44
CA TYR A 486 30.04 25.71 8.25
C TYR A 486 30.24 25.06 9.61
N ARG A 487 30.05 23.73 9.66
CA ARG A 487 30.24 22.92 10.86
C ARG A 487 31.17 21.76 10.59
N LEU A 488 32.31 21.76 11.27
CA LEU A 488 33.22 20.62 11.26
C LEU A 488 32.92 19.75 12.49
N PHE A 489 32.40 18.56 12.28
CA PHE A 489 32.14 17.56 13.31
C PHE A 489 33.39 16.74 13.59
N ARG A 490 33.53 16.29 14.84
CA ARG A 490 34.68 15.49 15.24
C ARG A 490 34.80 14.17 14.45
N ASN A 491 33.69 13.59 14.13
CA ASN A 491 33.60 12.31 13.43
C ASN A 491 32.24 12.15 12.69
N GLU A 492 32.18 11.11 11.87
CA GLU A 492 30.98 10.76 11.12
C GLU A 492 29.76 10.52 12.04
N THR A 493 29.97 9.90 13.22
CA THR A 493 28.88 9.61 14.15
C THR A 493 28.19 10.88 14.65
N ASP A 494 28.96 11.91 14.97
CA ASP A 494 28.41 13.18 15.44
C ASP A 494 27.72 13.96 14.31
N ALA A 495 28.29 13.92 13.11
CA ALA A 495 27.66 14.46 11.91
C ALA A 495 26.32 13.76 11.61
N ASN A 496 26.27 12.45 11.72
CA ASN A 496 25.05 11.66 11.53
C ASN A 496 24.00 11.95 12.60
N LYS A 497 24.39 12.09 13.85
CA LYS A 497 23.48 12.52 14.92
C LYS A 497 22.90 13.90 14.65
N TYR A 498 23.70 14.83 14.17
CA TYR A 498 23.26 16.17 13.78
C TYR A 498 22.19 16.12 12.68
N VAL A 499 22.46 15.36 11.60
CA VAL A 499 21.52 15.24 10.47
C VAL A 499 20.29 14.44 10.82
N LYS A 500 20.40 13.49 11.76
CA LYS A 500 19.23 12.75 12.27
C LYS A 500 18.10 13.69 12.69
N GLY A 501 18.44 14.93 13.04
CA GLY A 501 17.47 16.04 13.14
C GLY A 501 16.30 15.73 14.04
N ASP A 502 16.52 14.90 15.03
CA ASP A 502 15.52 14.56 15.98
C ASP A 502 15.39 15.64 17.05
N VAL A 503 14.41 15.49 17.90
CA VAL A 503 14.10 16.42 18.99
C VAL A 503 15.28 16.54 19.96
N GLU A 504 16.07 15.48 20.11
CA GLU A 504 17.25 15.48 20.99
C GLU A 504 18.34 16.43 20.50
N HIS A 505 18.40 16.68 19.19
CA HIS A 505 19.43 17.50 18.55
C HIS A 505 18.94 18.85 18.02
N GLY A 506 17.69 19.23 18.34
CA GLY A 506 17.17 20.56 18.06
C GLY A 506 16.52 20.76 16.69
N PHE A 507 16.34 19.73 15.90
CA PHE A 507 15.43 19.79 14.76
C PHE A 507 14.03 19.37 15.17
N THR A 508 13.07 20.28 15.03
CA THR A 508 11.66 19.94 15.26
C THR A 508 11.05 19.41 13.97
N ARG A 509 10.47 18.22 14.01
CA ARG A 509 9.57 17.75 12.97
C ARG A 509 8.16 18.25 13.28
N GLU A 510 7.60 18.99 12.36
CA GLU A 510 6.20 19.39 12.41
C GLU A 510 5.37 18.41 11.60
N LYS A 511 4.37 17.83 12.26
CA LYS A 511 3.30 17.13 11.54
C LYS A 511 2.33 18.16 10.96
N VAL A 512 2.38 18.35 9.66
CA VAL A 512 1.47 19.25 8.96
C VAL A 512 0.28 18.45 8.46
N ALA A 513 -0.87 18.67 9.10
CA ALA A 513 -2.15 18.15 8.62
C ALA A 513 -2.65 19.01 7.46
N ARG A 514 -2.94 18.39 6.32
CA ARG A 514 -3.55 19.04 5.15
C ARG A 514 -4.84 18.34 4.81
N GLU A 515 -5.89 19.12 4.60
CA GLU A 515 -7.12 18.61 4.03
C GLU A 515 -7.11 18.82 2.52
N LYS A 516 -7.28 17.74 1.77
CA LYS A 516 -7.32 17.74 0.32
C LYS A 516 -8.74 17.45 -0.17
N ASN A 517 -9.05 18.02 -1.34
CA ASN A 517 -10.23 17.64 -2.09
C ASN A 517 -9.79 17.23 -3.49
N TYR A 518 -10.29 16.10 -3.98
CA TYR A 518 -9.96 15.61 -5.32
C TYR A 518 -11.11 14.81 -5.91
N GLY A 519 -11.10 14.71 -7.24
CA GLY A 519 -12.07 13.89 -7.97
C GLY A 519 -11.41 13.12 -9.09
N LEU A 520 -11.72 11.82 -9.18
CA LEU A 520 -11.29 10.95 -10.26
C LEU A 520 -12.52 10.57 -11.10
N TRP A 521 -12.53 11.00 -12.34
CA TRP A 521 -13.66 10.83 -13.26
C TRP A 521 -13.22 10.07 -14.50
N ASN A 522 -14.07 9.18 -14.97
CA ASN A 522 -13.77 8.25 -16.03
C ASN A 522 -14.89 8.21 -17.05
N LEU A 523 -14.55 7.90 -18.30
CA LEU A 523 -15.52 7.72 -19.38
C LEU A 523 -15.15 6.45 -20.16
N MET A 524 -16.15 5.60 -20.42
CA MET A 524 -16.05 4.45 -21.30
C MET A 524 -17.14 4.51 -22.35
N LEU A 525 -16.76 4.35 -23.60
CA LEU A 525 -17.65 4.20 -24.74
C LEU A 525 -17.46 2.83 -25.35
N GLU A 526 -18.55 2.13 -25.60
CA GLU A 526 -18.53 0.82 -26.24
C GLU A 526 -19.50 0.79 -27.43
N LYS A 527 -19.11 0.09 -28.49
CA LYS A 527 -19.92 -0.10 -29.67
C LYS A 527 -19.90 -1.56 -30.11
N ASP A 528 -21.08 -2.16 -30.19
CA ASP A 528 -21.23 -3.47 -30.82
C ASP A 528 -21.12 -3.32 -32.32
N ILE A 529 -20.10 -3.91 -32.91
CA ILE A 529 -19.88 -3.96 -34.37
C ILE A 529 -20.78 -5.03 -34.98
N ASN A 530 -20.91 -6.15 -34.29
CA ASN A 530 -21.80 -7.25 -34.60
C ASN A 530 -22.13 -8.03 -33.30
N PRO A 531 -22.96 -9.08 -33.31
CA PRO A 531 -23.31 -9.85 -32.12
C PRO A 531 -22.14 -10.51 -31.40
N HIS A 532 -20.99 -10.65 -32.07
CA HIS A 532 -19.81 -11.32 -31.55
C HIS A 532 -18.62 -10.39 -31.29
N ALA A 533 -18.72 -9.11 -31.64
CA ALA A 533 -17.60 -8.18 -31.51
C ALA A 533 -18.05 -6.82 -30.98
N THR A 534 -17.36 -6.34 -29.94
CA THR A 534 -17.54 -5.01 -29.34
C THR A 534 -16.20 -4.28 -29.31
N CYS A 535 -16.17 -3.07 -29.85
CA CYS A 535 -15.04 -2.15 -29.67
C CYS A 535 -15.30 -1.23 -28.49
N TYR A 536 -14.23 -0.83 -27.80
CA TYR A 536 -14.33 0.13 -26.70
C TYR A 536 -13.22 1.16 -26.71
N LEU A 537 -13.55 2.35 -26.20
CA LEU A 537 -12.64 3.46 -25.97
C LEU A 537 -12.91 3.98 -24.56
N GLY A 538 -11.85 4.10 -23.74
CA GLY A 538 -11.93 4.59 -22.39
C GLY A 538 -10.95 5.71 -22.11
N VAL A 539 -11.34 6.62 -21.22
CA VAL A 539 -10.46 7.64 -20.65
C VAL A 539 -10.61 7.57 -19.13
N MET A 540 -9.56 7.09 -18.47
CA MET A 540 -9.48 7.12 -17.02
C MET A 540 -8.86 8.43 -16.57
N ASN A 541 -9.30 8.93 -15.41
CA ASN A 541 -8.86 10.20 -14.87
C ASN A 541 -9.01 11.34 -15.88
N LEU A 542 -10.24 11.51 -16.37
CA LEU A 542 -10.62 12.44 -17.46
C LEU A 542 -10.09 13.87 -17.27
N PHE A 543 -10.05 14.35 -16.02
CA PHE A 543 -9.57 15.70 -15.69
C PHE A 543 -8.09 15.78 -15.37
N ASN A 544 -7.34 14.67 -15.58
CA ASN A 544 -5.90 14.60 -15.42
C ASN A 544 -5.42 15.04 -14.02
N HIS A 545 -6.14 14.61 -12.97
CA HIS A 545 -5.71 14.89 -11.61
C HIS A 545 -4.45 14.05 -11.31
N PHE A 546 -3.37 14.74 -10.93
CA PHE A 546 -2.09 14.10 -10.60
C PHE A 546 -1.75 14.38 -9.13
N ASP A 547 -1.60 13.33 -8.35
CA ASP A 547 -1.06 13.43 -6.98
C ASP A 547 -0.16 12.21 -6.74
N PRO A 548 1.17 12.37 -6.87
CA PRO A 548 2.12 11.28 -6.75
C PRO A 548 2.12 10.66 -5.34
N TYR A 549 1.72 11.43 -4.33
CA TYR A 549 1.65 10.95 -2.95
C TYR A 549 0.42 10.09 -2.65
N LEU A 550 -0.61 10.22 -3.46
CA LEU A 550 -1.78 9.34 -3.41
C LEU A 550 -1.68 8.22 -4.46
N GLY A 551 -0.53 8.07 -5.13
CA GLY A 551 -0.36 7.10 -6.20
C GLY A 551 -1.23 7.38 -7.42
N MET A 552 -1.71 8.61 -7.59
CA MET A 552 -2.59 8.98 -8.69
C MET A 552 -1.76 9.31 -9.93
N ALA A 553 -1.73 8.36 -10.85
CA ALA A 553 -1.19 8.59 -12.19
C ALA A 553 -2.06 9.61 -12.95
N GLY A 554 -1.47 10.26 -13.95
CA GLY A 554 -2.20 11.13 -14.86
C GLY A 554 -3.27 10.39 -15.66
N ARG A 555 -3.78 11.04 -16.72
CA ARG A 555 -4.81 10.47 -17.60
C ARG A 555 -4.32 9.22 -18.33
N ILE A 556 -5.18 8.18 -18.37
CA ILE A 556 -4.91 6.92 -19.08
C ILE A 556 -5.95 6.75 -20.17
N TYR A 557 -5.50 6.40 -21.39
CA TYR A 557 -6.36 6.07 -22.52
C TYR A 557 -6.39 4.56 -22.71
N LEU A 558 -7.58 4.02 -22.87
CA LEU A 558 -7.83 2.62 -23.11
C LEU A 558 -8.54 2.45 -24.44
N PHE A 559 -8.12 1.53 -25.26
CA PHE A 559 -8.86 1.12 -26.44
C PHE A 559 -8.69 -0.38 -26.65
N GLY A 560 -9.69 -1.00 -27.22
CA GLY A 560 -9.60 -2.42 -27.52
C GLY A 560 -10.86 -2.98 -28.16
N MET A 561 -10.81 -4.27 -28.43
CA MET A 561 -11.91 -5.03 -28.98
C MET A 561 -12.10 -6.32 -28.17
N ARG A 562 -13.35 -6.64 -27.89
CA ARG A 562 -13.76 -7.91 -27.27
C ARG A 562 -14.48 -8.73 -28.32
N ALA A 563 -14.05 -9.96 -28.57
CA ALA A 563 -14.70 -10.89 -29.49
C ALA A 563 -15.10 -12.18 -28.76
N SER A 564 -16.27 -12.74 -29.11
CA SER A 564 -16.73 -14.06 -28.66
C SER A 564 -16.93 -14.96 -29.89
N PHE A 565 -16.46 -16.20 -29.80
CA PHE A 565 -16.52 -17.19 -30.87
C PHE A 565 -17.49 -18.30 -30.50
#